data_ea463f8f55dc5c2345cf25246b77e3b0
#
_entry.id   ea463f8f55dc5c2345cf25246b77e3b0
#
_cell.length_a   1.000
_cell.length_b   1.000
_cell.length_c   1.000
_cell.angle_alpha   90.00
_cell.angle_beta   90.00
_cell.angle_gamma   90.00
#
_symmetry.space_group_name_H-M   'P 1'
#
loop_
_entity.id
_entity.type
_entity.pdbx_description
1 polymer ?
#
loop_
_entity_poly.entity_id
_entity_poly.type
_entity_poly.pdbx_seq_one_letter_code
_entity_poly.pdbx_strand_id
1 'polypeptide(L)'
;MAGRVVFPGGRVDPGDLRLAASHEVAGETLRRLTARTRSGFHARRAVALPLAAIRETWEETGIMIGRRDAAFASALPVWNEFAAENVAPEPARLVPLARAITPTGNVRRFDTRFFAVSADSIAHRVPLESRPTDEFDHVDWLTLDELASENLHHITRHVLDQAVKRLEDGTLFDASTPMPFIRRRGERVRVELL
;
A
#
# COMPACT_ATOMS: atom_id res chain seq x y z
N MET A 1 2.72 -10.69 15.13
CA MET A 1 3.63 -9.67 15.72
C MET A 1 2.84 -8.87 16.75
N ALA A 2 2.43 -9.52 17.84
CA ALA A 2 1.60 -8.87 18.86
C ALA A 2 2.28 -7.59 19.42
N GLY A 3 1.49 -6.53 19.66
CA GLY A 3 1.92 -5.29 20.29
C GLY A 3 2.84 -4.39 19.44
N ARG A 4 2.74 -4.46 18.11
CA ARG A 4 3.44 -3.54 17.20
C ARG A 4 2.48 -2.82 16.27
N VAL A 5 2.71 -1.55 16.06
CA VAL A 5 2.02 -0.78 15.04
C VAL A 5 2.55 -1.18 13.65
N VAL A 6 1.64 -1.47 12.74
CA VAL A 6 1.91 -1.83 11.34
C VAL A 6 0.95 -1.08 10.41
N PHE A 7 1.31 -0.93 9.16
CA PHE A 7 0.39 -0.45 8.13
C PHE A 7 -0.54 -1.59 7.68
N PRO A 8 -1.78 -1.27 7.25
CA PRO A 8 -2.63 -2.26 6.59
C PRO A 8 -1.97 -2.79 5.32
N GLY A 9 -2.15 -4.07 5.05
CA GLY A 9 -1.61 -4.64 3.82
C GLY A 9 -1.34 -6.14 3.84
N GLY A 10 -1.53 -6.75 2.68
CA GLY A 10 -1.38 -8.17 2.48
C GLY A 10 -0.80 -8.54 1.13
N ARG A 11 -1.33 -9.57 0.49
CA ARG A 11 -0.86 -10.12 -0.77
C ARG A 11 -1.78 -9.72 -1.92
N VAL A 12 -1.17 -9.53 -3.09
CA VAL A 12 -1.95 -9.46 -4.33
C VAL A 12 -2.71 -10.78 -4.53
N ASP A 13 -3.99 -10.68 -4.70
CA ASP A 13 -4.87 -11.80 -4.95
C ASP A 13 -5.30 -11.91 -6.43
N PRO A 14 -5.90 -13.01 -6.88
CA PRO A 14 -6.39 -13.13 -8.24
C PRO A 14 -7.44 -12.09 -8.65
N GLY A 15 -8.23 -11.56 -7.70
CA GLY A 15 -9.21 -10.50 -7.93
C GLY A 15 -8.53 -9.19 -8.31
N ASP A 16 -7.48 -8.81 -7.58
CA ASP A 16 -6.68 -7.61 -7.86
C ASP A 16 -6.06 -7.68 -9.27
N LEU A 17 -5.55 -8.86 -9.65
CA LEU A 17 -4.99 -9.10 -10.99
C LEU A 17 -6.04 -9.01 -12.09
N ARG A 18 -7.28 -9.43 -11.83
CA ARG A 18 -8.39 -9.29 -12.80
C ARG A 18 -8.77 -7.84 -12.96
N LEU A 19 -8.96 -7.13 -11.84
CA LEU A 19 -9.34 -5.73 -11.85
C LEU A 19 -8.25 -4.84 -12.50
N ALA A 20 -6.97 -5.17 -12.31
CA ALA A 20 -5.86 -4.46 -12.92
C ALA A 20 -5.88 -4.43 -14.46
N ALA A 21 -6.72 -5.25 -15.11
CA ALA A 21 -6.87 -5.22 -16.57
C ALA A 21 -7.61 -3.98 -17.08
N SER A 22 -8.43 -3.35 -16.24
CA SER A 22 -9.26 -2.17 -16.57
C SER A 22 -8.78 -0.90 -15.84
N HIS A 23 -7.62 -0.95 -15.18
CA HIS A 23 -7.06 0.18 -14.44
C HIS A 23 -5.65 0.50 -14.91
N GLU A 24 -5.27 1.77 -14.72
CA GLU A 24 -3.96 2.28 -15.05
C GLU A 24 -3.37 3.03 -13.85
N VAL A 25 -2.06 3.17 -13.86
CA VAL A 25 -1.31 4.06 -12.98
C VAL A 25 -0.42 4.96 -13.84
N ALA A 26 0.00 6.10 -13.31
CA ALA A 26 0.90 7.00 -14.02
C ALA A 26 2.16 6.26 -14.50
N GLY A 27 2.68 6.64 -15.66
CA GLY A 27 3.86 6.00 -16.25
C GLY A 27 5.06 5.96 -15.33
N GLU A 28 5.26 7.01 -14.52
CA GLU A 28 6.31 7.07 -13.51
C GLU A 28 6.09 6.05 -12.38
N THR A 29 4.88 5.96 -11.85
CA THR A 29 4.49 4.93 -10.88
C THR A 29 4.74 3.53 -11.45
N LEU A 30 4.31 3.27 -12.68
CA LEU A 30 4.52 1.99 -13.35
C LEU A 30 6.01 1.65 -13.47
N ARG A 31 6.81 2.61 -13.88
CA ARG A 31 8.28 2.45 -13.98
C ARG A 31 8.91 2.09 -12.63
N ARG A 32 8.53 2.77 -11.55
CA ARG A 32 8.99 2.49 -10.18
C ARG A 32 8.59 1.10 -9.70
N LEU A 33 7.34 0.72 -9.92
CA LEU A 33 6.81 -0.57 -9.47
C LEU A 33 7.42 -1.76 -10.24
N THR A 34 7.81 -1.55 -11.50
CA THR A 34 8.45 -2.59 -12.33
C THR A 34 9.97 -2.61 -12.22
N ALA A 35 10.59 -1.56 -11.68
CA ALA A 35 12.03 -1.46 -11.56
C ALA A 35 12.62 -2.64 -10.77
N ARG A 36 13.70 -3.25 -11.28
CA ARG A 36 14.41 -4.36 -10.63
C ARG A 36 13.52 -5.52 -10.18
N THR A 37 12.45 -5.78 -10.88
CA THR A 37 11.61 -6.94 -10.65
C THR A 37 12.15 -8.16 -11.40
N ARG A 38 11.60 -9.34 -11.11
CA ARG A 38 11.96 -10.58 -11.82
C ARG A 38 11.44 -10.56 -13.25
N SER A 39 12.09 -11.31 -14.13
CA SER A 39 11.56 -11.62 -15.45
C SER A 39 10.11 -12.13 -15.33
N GLY A 40 9.21 -11.66 -16.21
CA GLY A 40 7.79 -11.99 -16.18
C GLY A 40 6.93 -11.13 -15.22
N PHE A 41 7.53 -10.18 -14.49
CA PHE A 41 6.75 -9.17 -13.77
C PHE A 41 6.40 -8.02 -14.73
N HIS A 42 5.17 -7.95 -15.17
CA HIS A 42 4.69 -7.03 -16.21
C HIS A 42 3.72 -5.97 -15.66
N ALA A 43 3.34 -5.01 -16.48
CA ALA A 43 2.52 -3.84 -16.12
C ALA A 43 1.26 -4.19 -15.32
N ARG A 44 0.49 -5.21 -15.78
CA ARG A 44 -0.72 -5.64 -15.06
C ARG A 44 -0.46 -6.06 -13.60
N ARG A 45 0.68 -6.74 -13.33
CA ARG A 45 1.08 -7.07 -11.96
C ARG A 45 1.46 -5.84 -11.16
N ALA A 46 2.06 -4.84 -11.80
CA ALA A 46 2.40 -3.59 -11.15
C ALA A 46 1.13 -2.81 -10.74
N VAL A 47 0.12 -2.74 -11.62
CA VAL A 47 -1.19 -2.11 -11.31
C VAL A 47 -1.95 -2.86 -10.22
N ALA A 48 -1.81 -4.18 -10.12
CA ALA A 48 -2.43 -4.97 -9.06
C ALA A 48 -1.86 -4.68 -7.66
N LEU A 49 -0.66 -4.12 -7.53
CA LEU A 49 -0.07 -3.79 -6.22
C LEU A 49 -0.83 -2.69 -5.48
N PRO A 50 -1.08 -1.49 -6.06
CA PRO A 50 -1.88 -0.48 -5.40
C PRO A 50 -3.35 -0.91 -5.24
N LEU A 51 -3.92 -1.72 -6.14
CA LEU A 51 -5.25 -2.31 -5.93
C LEU A 51 -5.28 -3.22 -4.71
N ALA A 52 -4.29 -4.10 -4.54
CA ALA A 52 -4.17 -4.91 -3.33
C ALA A 52 -4.09 -4.03 -2.07
N ALA A 53 -3.31 -2.94 -2.10
CA ALA A 53 -3.23 -2.01 -0.97
C ALA A 53 -4.59 -1.36 -0.65
N ILE A 54 -5.37 -0.98 -1.67
CA ILE A 54 -6.74 -0.46 -1.50
C ILE A 54 -7.65 -1.51 -0.87
N ARG A 55 -7.63 -2.74 -1.38
CA ARG A 55 -8.45 -3.84 -0.87
C ARG A 55 -8.11 -4.19 0.58
N GLU A 56 -6.84 -4.38 0.89
CA GLU A 56 -6.38 -4.69 2.25
C GLU A 56 -6.72 -3.56 3.23
N THR A 57 -6.58 -2.29 2.81
CA THR A 57 -7.00 -1.16 3.64
C THR A 57 -8.49 -1.23 3.95
N TRP A 58 -9.34 -1.58 2.99
CA TRP A 58 -10.76 -1.76 3.23
C TRP A 58 -11.05 -2.96 4.15
N GLU A 59 -10.45 -4.11 3.87
CA GLU A 59 -10.67 -5.34 4.62
C GLU A 59 -10.24 -5.19 6.09
N GLU A 60 -9.11 -4.53 6.34
CA GLU A 60 -8.49 -4.43 7.65
C GLU A 60 -8.93 -3.19 8.45
N THR A 61 -9.36 -2.10 7.80
CA THR A 61 -9.63 -0.81 8.49
C THR A 61 -11.02 -0.22 8.24
N GLY A 62 -11.80 -0.78 7.31
CA GLY A 62 -13.09 -0.22 6.91
C GLY A 62 -13.00 1.09 6.11
N ILE A 63 -11.83 1.38 5.50
CA ILE A 63 -11.60 2.59 4.70
C ILE A 63 -11.51 2.26 3.22
N MET A 64 -12.44 2.79 2.41
CA MET A 64 -12.39 2.69 0.94
C MET A 64 -11.63 3.87 0.35
N ILE A 65 -10.53 3.58 -0.31
CA ILE A 65 -9.75 4.54 -1.11
C ILE A 65 -10.24 4.50 -2.54
N GLY A 66 -10.68 5.65 -3.07
CA GLY A 66 -11.24 5.71 -4.40
C GLY A 66 -11.96 7.03 -4.68
N ARG A 67 -12.89 6.99 -5.64
CA ARG A 67 -13.75 8.10 -6.00
C ARG A 67 -15.22 7.73 -5.81
N ARG A 68 -15.92 8.53 -5.02
CA ARG A 68 -17.36 8.40 -4.81
C ARG A 68 -18.15 8.82 -6.06
N ASP A 69 -19.34 8.30 -6.18
CA ASP A 69 -20.29 8.62 -7.28
C ASP A 69 -19.72 8.34 -8.68
N ALA A 70 -18.79 7.41 -8.75
CA ALA A 70 -18.21 6.94 -10.01
C ALA A 70 -18.88 5.62 -10.43
N ALA A 71 -19.23 5.54 -11.71
CA ALA A 71 -19.77 4.30 -12.28
C ALA A 71 -18.70 3.20 -12.17
N PHE A 72 -18.94 2.24 -11.27
CA PHE A 72 -18.09 1.09 -11.06
C PHE A 72 -18.97 -0.15 -10.82
N ALA A 73 -18.61 -1.24 -11.43
CA ALA A 73 -19.28 -2.53 -11.23
C ALA A 73 -18.25 -3.64 -11.21
N SER A 74 -18.42 -4.57 -10.29
CA SER A 74 -17.56 -5.75 -10.16
C SER A 74 -18.35 -6.92 -9.60
N ALA A 75 -18.12 -8.11 -10.14
CA ALA A 75 -18.62 -9.37 -9.58
C ALA A 75 -17.61 -10.04 -8.64
N LEU A 76 -16.42 -9.45 -8.46
CA LEU A 76 -15.41 -9.96 -7.54
C LEU A 76 -15.81 -9.57 -6.11
N PRO A 77 -15.75 -10.48 -5.10
CA PRO A 77 -16.39 -10.29 -3.80
C PRO A 77 -16.13 -8.94 -3.14
N VAL A 78 -14.88 -8.61 -2.83
CA VAL A 78 -14.52 -7.34 -2.17
C VAL A 78 -14.80 -6.14 -3.07
N TRP A 79 -14.52 -6.23 -4.36
CA TRP A 79 -14.76 -5.15 -5.31
C TRP A 79 -16.25 -4.91 -5.57
N ASN A 80 -17.11 -5.91 -5.34
CA ASN A 80 -18.56 -5.73 -5.33
C ASN A 80 -19.03 -4.87 -4.14
N GLU A 81 -18.35 -4.92 -2.99
CA GLU A 81 -18.62 -4.02 -1.87
C GLU A 81 -18.35 -2.55 -2.27
N PHE A 82 -17.26 -2.27 -2.97
CA PHE A 82 -16.97 -0.96 -3.53
C PHE A 82 -18.07 -0.49 -4.49
N ALA A 83 -18.55 -1.38 -5.36
CA ALA A 83 -19.63 -1.08 -6.28
C ALA A 83 -20.95 -0.77 -5.54
N ALA A 84 -21.27 -1.50 -4.48
CA ALA A 84 -22.46 -1.29 -3.66
C ALA A 84 -22.47 0.09 -2.97
N GLU A 85 -21.29 0.61 -2.61
CA GLU A 85 -21.12 1.95 -2.01
C GLU A 85 -20.92 3.06 -3.05
N ASN A 86 -21.08 2.76 -4.35
CA ASN A 86 -20.81 3.69 -5.45
C ASN A 86 -19.39 4.27 -5.41
N VAL A 87 -18.40 3.46 -5.05
CA VAL A 87 -16.99 3.84 -5.01
C VAL A 87 -16.23 3.11 -6.11
N ALA A 88 -15.55 3.86 -6.98
CA ALA A 88 -14.59 3.30 -7.92
C ALA A 88 -13.19 3.35 -7.30
N PRO A 89 -12.45 2.22 -7.18
CA PRO A 89 -11.09 2.22 -6.68
C PRO A 89 -10.18 3.04 -7.60
N GLU A 90 -9.29 3.87 -7.03
CA GLU A 90 -8.37 4.72 -7.79
C GLU A 90 -6.91 4.39 -7.49
N PRO A 91 -6.33 3.33 -8.07
CA PRO A 91 -4.94 2.95 -7.83
C PRO A 91 -3.93 4.02 -8.26
N ALA A 92 -4.32 4.92 -9.16
CA ALA A 92 -3.48 6.04 -9.60
C ALA A 92 -3.24 7.10 -8.50
N ARG A 93 -4.04 7.11 -7.43
CA ARG A 93 -3.86 7.99 -6.26
C ARG A 93 -2.76 7.51 -5.31
N LEU A 94 -2.35 6.26 -5.41
CA LEU A 94 -1.34 5.67 -4.55
C LEU A 94 0.05 5.93 -5.12
N VAL A 95 0.87 6.68 -4.40
CA VAL A 95 2.24 7.01 -4.80
C VAL A 95 3.22 6.04 -4.13
N PRO A 96 4.10 5.35 -4.89
CA PRO A 96 5.09 4.46 -4.30
C PRO A 96 6.07 5.22 -3.39
N LEU A 97 6.14 4.81 -2.14
CA LEU A 97 6.96 5.45 -1.11
C LEU A 97 8.25 4.68 -0.84
N ALA A 98 8.16 3.36 -0.76
CA ALA A 98 9.31 2.49 -0.52
C ALA A 98 9.05 1.06 -1.01
N ARG A 99 10.13 0.30 -1.21
CA ARG A 99 10.11 -1.14 -1.44
C ARG A 99 11.06 -1.85 -0.50
N ALA A 100 10.62 -2.94 0.12
CA ALA A 100 11.46 -3.77 0.97
C ALA A 100 11.33 -5.25 0.63
N ILE A 101 12.44 -5.97 0.58
CA ILE A 101 12.45 -7.42 0.38
C ILE A 101 12.96 -8.10 1.65
N THR A 102 12.18 -9.06 2.14
CA THR A 102 12.61 -9.93 3.25
C THR A 102 13.90 -10.66 2.90
N PRO A 103 14.88 -10.71 3.80
CA PRO A 103 16.17 -11.36 3.57
C PRO A 103 16.05 -12.83 3.15
N THR A 104 17.07 -13.32 2.45
CA THR A 104 17.25 -14.75 2.21
C THR A 104 17.48 -15.47 3.54
N GLY A 105 16.91 -16.67 3.69
CA GLY A 105 16.99 -17.45 4.93
C GLY A 105 15.75 -17.36 5.82
N ASN A 106 14.83 -16.42 5.57
CA ASN A 106 13.53 -16.40 6.26
C ASN A 106 12.57 -17.44 5.66
N VAL A 107 11.78 -18.09 6.51
CA VAL A 107 10.76 -19.09 6.13
C VAL A 107 9.73 -18.49 5.17
N ARG A 108 9.33 -17.24 5.40
CA ARG A 108 8.43 -16.50 4.51
C ARG A 108 9.15 -15.25 4.01
N ARG A 109 9.11 -15.04 2.71
CA ARG A 109 9.74 -13.87 2.07
C ARG A 109 8.68 -13.05 1.36
N PHE A 110 8.71 -11.76 1.61
CA PHE A 110 7.83 -10.77 0.99
C PHE A 110 8.66 -9.78 0.18
N ASP A 111 8.09 -9.30 -0.90
CA ASP A 111 8.58 -8.20 -1.72
C ASP A 111 7.53 -7.09 -1.64
N THR A 112 7.59 -6.34 -0.56
CA THR A 112 6.56 -5.38 -0.16
C THR A 112 6.79 -4.03 -0.82
N ARG A 113 5.71 -3.38 -1.28
CA ARG A 113 5.66 -1.98 -1.70
C ARG A 113 4.82 -1.22 -0.69
N PHE A 114 5.30 -0.07 -0.31
CA PHE A 114 4.61 0.87 0.54
C PHE A 114 4.15 2.05 -0.30
N PHE A 115 2.95 2.51 -0.04
CA PHE A 115 2.33 3.60 -0.77
C PHE A 115 1.94 4.72 0.18
N ALA A 116 1.99 5.96 -0.31
CA ALA A 116 1.34 7.10 0.31
C ALA A 116 0.07 7.44 -0.48
N VAL A 117 -0.97 7.85 0.21
CA VAL A 117 -2.21 8.34 -0.36
C VAL A 117 -2.75 9.49 0.49
N SER A 118 -3.31 10.53 -0.13
CA SER A 118 -3.97 11.61 0.60
C SER A 118 -5.28 11.12 1.21
N ALA A 119 -5.59 11.60 2.42
CA ALA A 119 -6.88 11.38 3.07
C ALA A 119 -8.08 11.88 2.23
N ASP A 120 -7.87 12.84 1.33
CA ASP A 120 -8.88 13.30 0.36
C ASP A 120 -9.33 12.18 -0.61
N SER A 121 -8.58 11.09 -0.71
CA SER A 121 -8.92 9.92 -1.51
C SER A 121 -9.80 8.92 -0.75
N ILE A 122 -10.16 9.19 0.50
CA ILE A 122 -11.09 8.36 1.28
C ILE A 122 -12.50 8.66 0.78
N ALA A 123 -13.06 7.74 0.02
CA ALA A 123 -14.40 7.87 -0.54
C ALA A 123 -15.50 7.39 0.41
N HIS A 124 -15.21 6.37 1.21
CA HIS A 124 -16.15 5.80 2.18
C HIS A 124 -15.39 5.22 3.37
N ARG A 125 -16.02 5.21 4.53
CA ARG A 125 -15.50 4.50 5.71
C ARG A 125 -16.65 4.03 6.61
N VAL A 126 -16.42 2.91 7.26
CA VAL A 126 -17.30 2.37 8.30
C VAL A 126 -16.51 2.23 9.61
N PRO A 127 -17.18 2.25 10.77
CA PRO A 127 -16.54 1.92 12.03
C PRO A 127 -15.94 0.50 11.99
N LEU A 128 -14.79 0.30 12.65
CA LEU A 128 -14.11 -1.01 12.66
C LEU A 128 -14.98 -2.10 13.27
N GLU A 129 -15.82 -1.73 14.26
CA GLU A 129 -16.74 -2.63 14.93
C GLU A 129 -17.77 -3.22 13.99
N SER A 130 -18.08 -2.57 12.86
CA SER A 130 -18.97 -3.09 11.83
C SER A 130 -18.26 -3.97 10.80
N ARG A 131 -16.93 -4.04 10.86
CA ARG A 131 -16.06 -4.93 10.05
C ARG A 131 -15.06 -5.63 10.96
N PRO A 132 -15.51 -6.60 11.76
CA PRO A 132 -14.58 -7.33 12.62
C PRO A 132 -13.51 -8.02 11.75
N THR A 133 -12.26 -7.79 12.11
CA THR A 133 -11.09 -8.43 11.54
C THR A 133 -10.34 -9.14 12.66
N ASP A 134 -9.85 -10.35 12.39
CA ASP A 134 -8.98 -11.09 13.32
C ASP A 134 -7.50 -10.69 13.16
N GLU A 135 -7.20 -9.75 12.26
CA GLU A 135 -5.82 -9.39 11.91
C GLU A 135 -5.25 -8.26 12.78
N PHE A 136 -6.11 -7.34 13.25
CA PHE A 136 -5.73 -6.23 14.12
C PHE A 136 -6.55 -6.21 15.41
N ASP A 137 -5.86 -6.03 16.52
CA ASP A 137 -6.49 -5.80 17.83
C ASP A 137 -7.13 -4.40 17.90
N HIS A 138 -6.57 -3.43 17.13
CA HIS A 138 -6.95 -2.03 17.16
C HIS A 138 -6.48 -1.29 15.89
N VAL A 139 -7.27 -0.31 15.43
CA VAL A 139 -6.93 0.58 14.31
C VAL A 139 -7.16 2.02 14.74
N ASP A 140 -6.15 2.86 14.58
CA ASP A 140 -6.19 4.27 14.98
C ASP A 140 -5.52 5.20 13.97
N TRP A 141 -5.87 6.47 14.08
CA TRP A 141 -5.16 7.57 13.44
C TRP A 141 -4.16 8.14 14.43
N LEU A 142 -2.88 8.06 14.08
CA LEU A 142 -1.80 8.56 14.91
C LEU A 142 -1.15 9.78 14.26
N THR A 143 -0.86 10.78 15.08
CA THR A 143 0.01 11.90 14.69
C THR A 143 1.46 11.42 14.53
N LEU A 144 2.29 12.23 13.89
CA LEU A 144 3.72 11.90 13.75
C LEU A 144 4.43 11.84 15.12
N ASP A 145 4.01 12.66 16.08
CA ASP A 145 4.57 12.69 17.44
C ASP A 145 4.19 11.41 18.20
N GLU A 146 2.95 10.95 18.10
CA GLU A 146 2.51 9.67 18.68
C GLU A 146 3.27 8.50 18.06
N LEU A 147 3.40 8.47 16.73
CA LEU A 147 4.17 7.44 16.01
C LEU A 147 5.65 7.40 16.41
N ALA A 148 6.24 8.54 16.83
CA ALA A 148 7.62 8.60 17.28
C ALA A 148 7.86 7.75 18.53
N SER A 149 6.86 7.63 19.41
CA SER A 149 6.91 6.86 20.67
C SER A 149 6.52 5.39 20.50
N GLU A 150 5.91 5.02 19.35
CA GLU A 150 5.39 3.68 19.13
C GLU A 150 6.48 2.61 18.87
N ASN A 151 6.17 1.37 19.25
CA ASN A 151 7.02 0.21 18.98
C ASN A 151 6.88 -0.25 17.51
N LEU A 152 7.58 0.44 16.62
CA LEU A 152 7.58 0.15 15.20
C LEU A 152 8.64 -0.89 14.81
N HIS A 153 8.28 -1.74 13.86
CA HIS A 153 9.29 -2.55 13.18
C HIS A 153 10.26 -1.62 12.40
N HIS A 154 11.55 -1.96 12.35
CA HIS A 154 12.59 -1.12 11.73
C HIS A 154 12.27 -0.71 10.28
N ILE A 155 11.62 -1.58 9.48
CA ILE A 155 11.18 -1.23 8.12
C ILE A 155 10.04 -0.20 8.17
N THR A 156 9.07 -0.36 9.07
CA THR A 156 7.97 0.60 9.25
C THR A 156 8.52 1.97 9.64
N ARG A 157 9.46 2.01 10.58
CA ARG A 157 10.15 3.26 10.97
C ARG A 157 10.82 3.92 9.77
N HIS A 158 11.61 3.15 9.01
CA HIS A 158 12.30 3.69 7.84
C HIS A 158 11.34 4.24 6.77
N VAL A 159 10.21 3.57 6.56
CA VAL A 159 9.18 4.03 5.61
C VAL A 159 8.53 5.32 6.09
N LEU A 160 8.24 5.44 7.40
CA LEU A 160 7.72 6.67 8.01
C LEU A 160 8.72 7.82 7.90
N ASP A 161 10.00 7.59 8.18
CA ASP A 161 11.04 8.61 8.03
C ASP A 161 11.11 9.12 6.58
N GLN A 162 10.92 8.24 5.60
CA GLN A 162 10.83 8.63 4.18
C GLN A 162 9.57 9.45 3.90
N ALA A 163 8.43 9.09 4.50
CA ALA A 163 7.19 9.84 4.34
C ALA A 163 7.30 11.25 4.93
N VAL A 164 7.84 11.36 6.15
CA VAL A 164 8.07 12.65 6.82
C VAL A 164 8.99 13.54 5.98
N LYS A 165 10.15 13.01 5.58
CA LYS A 165 11.08 13.74 4.72
C LYS A 165 10.42 14.25 3.44
N ARG A 166 9.67 13.41 2.74
CA ARG A 166 8.97 13.82 1.51
C ARG A 166 7.86 14.83 1.78
N LEU A 167 7.22 14.77 2.96
CA LEU A 167 6.22 15.76 3.37
C LEU A 167 6.88 17.12 3.57
N GLU A 168 8.00 17.18 4.28
CA GLU A 168 8.80 18.37 4.49
C GLU A 168 9.33 18.98 3.17
N ASP A 169 9.77 18.12 2.26
CA ASP A 169 10.26 18.52 0.93
C ASP A 169 9.12 18.88 -0.07
N GLY A 170 7.84 18.71 0.32
CA GLY A 170 6.68 18.92 -0.56
C GLY A 170 6.54 17.88 -1.68
N THR A 171 7.18 16.73 -1.57
CA THR A 171 7.27 15.70 -2.63
C THR A 171 6.56 14.39 -2.27
N LEU A 172 5.77 14.35 -1.18
CA LEU A 172 5.14 13.12 -0.69
C LEU A 172 4.28 12.44 -1.76
N PHE A 173 3.56 13.21 -2.55
CA PHE A 173 2.67 12.71 -3.60
C PHE A 173 3.25 12.85 -5.02
N ASP A 174 4.55 13.15 -5.13
CA ASP A 174 5.25 13.17 -6.41
C ASP A 174 5.84 11.79 -6.74
N ALA A 175 5.24 11.10 -7.71
CA ALA A 175 5.70 9.80 -8.18
C ALA A 175 7.10 9.85 -8.83
N SER A 176 7.60 11.03 -9.24
CA SER A 176 8.94 11.19 -9.79
C SER A 176 10.04 11.16 -8.74
N THR A 177 9.70 11.39 -7.46
CA THR A 177 10.67 11.32 -6.35
C THR A 177 11.25 9.91 -6.23
N PRO A 178 12.57 9.75 -6.19
CA PRO A 178 13.21 8.44 -6.08
C PRO A 178 12.71 7.62 -4.89
N MET A 179 12.39 6.36 -5.13
CA MET A 179 11.85 5.43 -4.12
C MET A 179 12.97 4.55 -3.54
N PRO A 180 13.19 4.53 -2.22
CA PRO A 180 14.17 3.64 -1.60
C PRO A 180 13.75 2.17 -1.77
N PHE A 181 14.72 1.37 -2.19
CA PHE A 181 14.63 -0.08 -2.27
C PHE A 181 15.53 -0.73 -1.22
N ILE A 182 14.92 -1.22 -0.17
CA ILE A 182 15.58 -1.76 1.03
C ILE A 182 15.77 -3.26 0.86
N ARG A 183 17.01 -3.71 0.90
CA ARG A 183 17.37 -5.13 0.84
C ARG A 183 18.39 -5.43 1.93
N ARG A 184 18.29 -6.62 2.49
CA ARG A 184 19.31 -7.13 3.40
C ARG A 184 20.04 -8.31 2.74
N ARG A 185 21.38 -8.29 2.81
CA ARG A 185 22.24 -9.41 2.39
C ARG A 185 23.20 -9.72 3.54
N GLY A 186 22.98 -10.85 4.19
CA GLY A 186 23.64 -11.16 5.46
C GLY A 186 23.28 -10.11 6.52
N GLU A 187 24.24 -9.56 7.21
CA GLU A 187 24.03 -8.51 8.21
C GLU A 187 23.89 -7.09 7.63
N ARG A 188 24.24 -6.89 6.35
CA ARG A 188 24.26 -5.57 5.74
C ARG A 188 22.90 -5.23 5.13
N VAL A 189 22.35 -4.09 5.57
CA VAL A 189 21.22 -3.43 4.90
C VAL A 189 21.77 -2.61 3.73
N ARG A 190 21.17 -2.76 2.55
CA ARG A 190 21.44 -1.95 1.36
C ARG A 190 20.17 -1.19 1.00
N VAL A 191 20.31 0.10 0.80
CA VAL A 191 19.27 0.97 0.27
C VAL A 191 19.73 1.47 -1.09
N GLU A 192 18.95 1.20 -2.12
CA GLU A 192 19.16 1.70 -3.48
C GLU A 192 17.98 2.62 -3.82
N LEU A 193 18.17 3.59 -4.68
CA LEU A 193 17.07 4.43 -5.19
C LEU A 193 16.58 3.86 -6.53
N LEU A 194 15.27 3.74 -6.67
CA LEU A 194 14.57 3.32 -7.89
C LEU A 194 13.93 4.52 -8.57
#